data_abd95610f485e6f59ab2e7fa4eb28ecc
#
_entry.id   abd95610f485e6f59ab2e7fa4eb28ecc
#
_cell.length_a   1.000
_cell.length_b   1.000
_cell.length_c   1.000
_cell.angle_alpha   90.00
_cell.angle_beta   90.00
_cell.angle_gamma   90.00
#
_symmetry.space_group_name_H-M   'P 1'
#
loop_
_entity.id
_entity.type
_entity.pdbx_description
1 polymer ?
#
loop_
_entity_poly.entity_id
_entity_poly.type
_entity_poly.pdbx_seq_one_letter_code
_entity_poly.pdbx_strand_id
1 'polypeptide(L)'
;MRYDALIGSYLGETNARLRKLFDYVRTQPSVLFFDEFDAIGKERGDTHETGEIKRVVSFLLMQLDQLPSYVVVVAATNHGELLDRAVWRRFQMRLALPAPRRSEIAVFLDRIMSGWKVAPALSVSKIATKLGHVSYAEALDFCQNVRRRQILGLGEVSVDAALTMELDLWTKRVTPEILNAERPNQAPPTPDATS
;
A
#
# COMPACT_ATOMS: atom_id res chain seq x y z
N MET A 1 5.29 -2.21 12.62
CA MET A 1 4.32 -2.96 13.44
C MET A 1 2.99 -2.91 12.71
N ARG A 2 2.33 -4.04 12.53
CA ARG A 2 1.02 -4.06 11.85
C ARG A 2 -0.07 -3.80 12.88
N TYR A 3 -1.03 -2.96 12.54
CA TYR A 3 -2.13 -2.55 13.43
C TYR A 3 -3.04 -3.73 13.84
N ASP A 4 -3.27 -4.68 12.93
CA ASP A 4 -4.03 -5.92 13.18
C ASP A 4 -3.44 -6.77 14.34
N ALA A 5 -2.12 -6.70 14.55
CA ALA A 5 -1.46 -7.36 15.67
C ALA A 5 -1.68 -6.65 17.04
N LEU A 6 -2.19 -5.41 17.03
CA LEU A 6 -2.50 -4.65 18.24
C LEU A 6 -3.95 -4.85 18.70
N ILE A 7 -4.87 -5.11 17.78
CA ILE A 7 -6.28 -5.32 18.10
C ILE A 7 -6.43 -6.70 18.73
N GLY A 8 -6.70 -6.74 20.03
CA GLY A 8 -7.19 -7.94 20.72
C GLY A 8 -8.71 -8.03 20.59
N SER A 9 -9.28 -9.21 20.81
CA SER A 9 -10.74 -9.44 20.85
C SER A 9 -11.45 -8.60 21.90
N TYR A 10 -10.71 -7.97 22.82
CA TYR A 10 -11.20 -7.06 23.86
C TYR A 10 -10.41 -5.76 23.82
N LEU A 11 -11.07 -4.63 23.76
CA LEU A 11 -10.50 -3.27 23.70
C LEU A 11 -9.57 -2.91 24.88
N GLY A 12 -9.83 -3.45 26.05
CA GLY A 12 -8.94 -3.31 27.21
C GLY A 12 -7.54 -3.88 26.96
N GLU A 13 -7.44 -4.93 26.15
CA GLU A 13 -6.16 -5.51 25.76
C GLU A 13 -5.37 -4.62 24.78
N THR A 14 -6.04 -3.96 23.85
CA THR A 14 -5.41 -3.07 22.88
C THR A 14 -4.69 -1.92 23.57
N ASN A 15 -5.34 -1.25 24.51
CA ASN A 15 -4.72 -0.17 25.28
C ASN A 15 -3.56 -0.67 26.15
N ALA A 16 -3.68 -1.86 26.74
CA ALA A 16 -2.61 -2.47 27.55
C ALA A 16 -1.39 -2.84 26.67
N ARG A 17 -1.61 -3.36 25.47
CA ARG A 17 -0.55 -3.68 24.50
C ARG A 17 0.14 -2.41 24.00
N LEU A 18 -0.64 -1.37 23.65
CA LEU A 18 -0.10 -0.06 23.28
C LEU A 18 0.75 0.52 24.40
N ARG A 19 0.26 0.49 25.64
CA ARG A 19 1.03 0.99 26.80
C ARG A 19 2.37 0.27 26.94
N LYS A 20 2.39 -1.06 26.91
CA LYS A 20 3.63 -1.85 26.98
C LYS A 20 4.61 -1.50 25.85
N LEU A 21 4.09 -1.30 24.63
CA LEU A 21 4.90 -0.88 23.49
C LEU A 21 5.55 0.49 23.74
N PHE A 22 4.75 1.49 24.15
CA PHE A 22 5.26 2.83 24.39
C PHE A 22 6.22 2.90 25.59
N ASP A 23 5.95 2.14 26.64
CA ASP A 23 6.85 2.02 27.79
C ASP A 23 8.21 1.44 27.36
N TYR A 24 8.21 0.42 26.50
CA TYR A 24 9.45 -0.14 25.96
C TYR A 24 10.20 0.85 25.07
N VAL A 25 9.50 1.52 24.14
CA VAL A 25 10.11 2.46 23.19
C VAL A 25 10.74 3.66 23.89
N ARG A 26 10.21 4.07 25.06
CA ARG A 26 10.76 5.16 25.87
C ARG A 26 12.09 4.84 26.55
N THR A 27 12.47 3.57 26.63
CA THR A 27 13.69 3.19 27.35
C THR A 27 14.98 3.36 26.55
N GLN A 28 14.87 3.56 25.21
CA GLN A 28 16.04 3.61 24.31
C GLN A 28 15.73 4.35 23.01
N PRO A 29 16.75 4.92 22.33
CA PRO A 29 16.59 5.45 20.98
C PRO A 29 16.03 4.36 20.05
N SER A 30 14.91 4.67 19.37
CA SER A 30 14.21 3.70 18.55
C SER A 30 13.42 4.37 17.43
N VAL A 31 13.12 3.59 16.39
CA VAL A 31 12.19 3.98 15.33
C VAL A 31 10.92 3.14 15.48
N LEU A 32 9.81 3.81 15.74
CA LEU A 32 8.49 3.19 15.82
C LEU A 32 7.78 3.36 14.47
N PHE A 33 7.57 2.24 13.77
CA PHE A 33 6.90 2.24 12.48
C PHE A 33 5.49 1.66 12.61
N PHE A 34 4.49 2.43 12.21
CA PHE A 34 3.11 2.00 12.06
C PHE A 34 2.78 1.84 10.59
N ASP A 35 2.35 0.67 10.19
CA ASP A 35 1.83 0.38 8.85
C ASP A 35 0.30 0.40 8.88
N GLU A 36 -0.32 0.72 7.73
CA GLU A 36 -1.79 0.81 7.59
C GLU A 36 -2.43 1.74 8.65
N PHE A 37 -1.81 2.92 8.86
CA PHE A 37 -2.21 3.83 9.92
C PHE A 37 -3.64 4.36 9.77
N ASP A 38 -4.20 4.31 8.56
CA ASP A 38 -5.61 4.63 8.28
C ASP A 38 -6.60 3.65 8.91
N ALA A 39 -6.20 2.43 9.25
CA ALA A 39 -7.03 1.50 10.00
C ALA A 39 -7.51 2.09 11.34
N ILE A 40 -6.75 3.00 11.93
CA ILE A 40 -7.11 3.77 13.11
C ILE A 40 -8.21 4.81 12.81
N GLY A 41 -8.33 5.28 11.54
CA GLY A 41 -9.26 6.33 11.13
C GLY A 41 -10.54 5.86 10.45
N LYS A 42 -10.55 4.64 9.92
CA LYS A 42 -11.56 4.16 8.97
C LYS A 42 -12.92 3.76 9.59
N GLU A 43 -12.97 3.49 10.88
CA GLU A 43 -14.16 2.97 11.56
C GLU A 43 -15.11 4.06 12.08
N ARG A 44 -15.08 5.26 11.50
CA ARG A 44 -15.95 6.39 11.90
C ARG A 44 -17.40 6.29 11.41
N GLY A 45 -17.75 5.27 10.61
CA GLY A 45 -19.05 5.14 9.96
C GLY A 45 -20.13 4.44 10.76
N ASP A 46 -19.77 3.54 11.70
CA ASP A 46 -20.75 2.77 12.48
C ASP A 46 -21.00 3.39 13.87
N THR A 47 -22.25 3.64 14.15
CA THR A 47 -22.71 4.45 15.31
C THR A 47 -22.52 3.77 16.67
N HIS A 48 -22.35 2.45 16.73
CA HIS A 48 -22.19 1.72 18.01
C HIS A 48 -20.75 1.44 18.41
N GLU A 49 -19.80 1.22 17.45
CA GLU A 49 -18.37 1.00 17.72
C GLU A 49 -17.57 2.30 17.88
N THR A 50 -18.15 3.44 17.48
CA THR A 50 -17.48 4.74 17.37
C THR A 50 -16.84 5.26 18.68
N GLY A 51 -17.39 4.90 19.83
CA GLY A 51 -16.90 5.39 21.13
C GLY A 51 -15.59 4.76 21.57
N GLU A 52 -15.43 3.48 21.32
CA GLU A 52 -14.30 2.70 21.82
C GLU A 52 -13.06 2.91 20.97
N ILE A 53 -13.22 2.95 19.65
CA ILE A 53 -12.11 3.24 18.72
C ILE A 53 -11.60 4.66 18.92
N LYS A 54 -12.50 5.64 19.13
CA LYS A 54 -12.09 7.01 19.49
C LYS A 54 -11.24 7.04 20.76
N ARG A 55 -11.51 6.18 21.74
CA ARG A 55 -10.69 6.08 22.96
C ARG A 55 -9.31 5.50 22.67
N VAL A 56 -9.20 4.46 21.82
CA VAL A 56 -7.90 3.88 21.41
C VAL A 56 -7.09 4.91 20.63
N VAL A 57 -7.70 5.61 19.67
CA VAL A 57 -7.06 6.68 18.90
C VAL A 57 -6.59 7.80 19.82
N SER A 58 -7.45 8.27 20.73
CA SER A 58 -7.10 9.33 21.68
C SER A 58 -5.96 8.91 22.61
N PHE A 59 -5.97 7.66 23.06
CA PHE A 59 -4.89 7.09 23.87
C PHE A 59 -3.59 7.04 23.08
N LEU A 60 -3.62 6.53 21.83
CA LEU A 60 -2.46 6.48 20.94
C LEU A 60 -1.86 7.88 20.73
N LEU A 61 -2.71 8.86 20.40
CA LEU A 61 -2.26 10.23 20.17
C LEU A 61 -1.62 10.85 21.42
N MET A 62 -2.19 10.59 22.59
CA MET A 62 -1.60 11.01 23.86
C MET A 62 -0.23 10.35 24.09
N GLN A 63 -0.07 9.06 23.78
CA GLN A 63 1.20 8.38 23.90
C GLN A 63 2.25 8.93 22.94
N LEU A 64 1.86 9.29 21.72
CA LEU A 64 2.74 9.93 20.74
C LEU A 64 3.25 11.29 21.25
N ASP A 65 2.36 12.09 21.84
CA ASP A 65 2.72 13.42 22.40
C ASP A 65 3.72 13.33 23.56
N GLN A 66 3.79 12.19 24.23
CA GLN A 66 4.66 11.95 25.40
C GLN A 66 5.99 11.27 25.06
N LEU A 67 6.26 11.01 23.77
CA LEU A 67 7.50 10.36 23.37
C LEU A 67 8.70 11.29 23.53
N PRO A 68 9.83 10.75 24.01
CA PRO A 68 11.09 11.50 24.05
C PRO A 68 11.58 11.85 22.63
N SER A 69 12.33 12.93 22.50
CA SER A 69 12.83 13.43 21.20
C SER A 69 13.78 12.48 20.47
N TYR A 70 14.34 11.49 21.15
CA TYR A 70 15.20 10.47 20.56
C TYR A 70 14.40 9.30 19.93
N VAL A 71 13.07 9.29 20.06
CA VAL A 71 12.21 8.29 19.41
C VAL A 71 11.64 8.89 18.13
N VAL A 72 11.90 8.24 17.01
CA VAL A 72 11.35 8.62 15.71
C VAL A 72 10.10 7.80 15.44
N VAL A 73 9.00 8.47 15.10
CA VAL A 73 7.75 7.81 14.71
C VAL A 73 7.54 7.97 13.21
N VAL A 74 7.30 6.85 12.54
CA VAL A 74 6.97 6.79 11.12
C VAL A 74 5.63 6.10 10.98
N ALA A 75 4.69 6.71 10.29
CA ALA A 75 3.40 6.12 9.95
C ALA A 75 3.24 6.05 8.43
N ALA A 76 2.81 4.90 7.92
CA ALA A 76 2.47 4.70 6.51
C ALA A 76 0.96 4.49 6.36
N THR A 77 0.38 5.09 5.33
CA THR A 77 -1.04 4.94 4.99
C THR A 77 -1.24 5.07 3.48
N ASN A 78 -2.18 4.30 2.94
CA ASN A 78 -2.66 4.44 1.57
C ASN A 78 -3.87 5.39 1.48
N HIS A 79 -4.46 5.75 2.63
CA HIS A 79 -5.69 6.53 2.75
C HIS A 79 -5.50 7.75 3.67
N GLY A 80 -4.56 8.60 3.30
CA GLY A 80 -4.27 9.81 4.09
C GLY A 80 -5.47 10.74 4.27
N GLU A 81 -6.43 10.71 3.35
CA GLU A 81 -7.69 11.47 3.39
C GLU A 81 -8.62 11.02 4.52
N LEU A 82 -8.48 9.78 5.01
CA LEU A 82 -9.27 9.24 6.11
C LEU A 82 -8.72 9.66 7.49
N LEU A 83 -7.51 10.17 7.54
CA LEU A 83 -6.87 10.56 8.79
C LEU A 83 -7.38 11.91 9.29
N ASP A 84 -7.73 11.96 10.58
CA ASP A 84 -8.17 13.19 11.26
C ASP A 84 -7.07 14.26 11.29
N ARG A 85 -7.48 15.53 11.33
CA ARG A 85 -6.60 16.67 11.57
C ARG A 85 -5.75 16.54 12.83
N ALA A 86 -6.31 15.94 13.88
CA ALA A 86 -5.61 15.70 15.15
C ALA A 86 -4.42 14.76 14.97
N VAL A 87 -4.55 13.74 14.13
CA VAL A 87 -3.47 12.83 13.75
C VAL A 87 -2.39 13.60 12.98
N TRP A 88 -2.80 14.32 11.93
CA TRP A 88 -1.87 15.06 11.07
C TRP A 88 -1.01 16.09 11.82
N ARG A 89 -1.52 16.70 12.88
CA ARG A 89 -0.80 17.70 13.68
C ARG A 89 0.40 17.13 14.46
N ARG A 90 0.46 15.80 14.62
CA ARG A 90 1.52 15.13 15.39
C ARG A 90 2.71 14.71 14.53
N PHE A 91 2.54 14.74 13.22
CA PHE A 91 3.62 14.44 12.28
C PHE A 91 4.19 15.74 11.70
N GLN A 92 5.47 16.02 12.00
CA GLN A 92 6.16 17.22 11.52
C GLN A 92 6.45 17.16 10.02
N MET A 93 6.63 15.94 9.49
CA MET A 93 6.95 15.70 8.09
C MET A 93 5.89 14.83 7.44
N ARG A 94 5.54 15.18 6.21
CA ARG A 94 4.62 14.41 5.37
C ARG A 94 5.31 14.12 4.05
N LEU A 95 5.45 12.83 3.74
CA LEU A 95 6.07 12.36 2.52
C LEU A 95 5.00 11.70 1.66
N ALA A 96 4.83 12.19 0.45
CA ALA A 96 4.01 11.52 -0.56
C ALA A 96 4.92 10.68 -1.45
N LEU A 97 4.59 9.41 -1.61
CA LEU A 97 5.26 8.48 -2.53
C LEU A 97 4.38 8.36 -3.78
N PRO A 98 4.65 9.12 -4.85
CA PRO A 98 3.86 9.05 -6.06
C PRO A 98 4.05 7.70 -6.77
N ALA A 99 3.07 7.31 -7.58
CA ALA A 99 3.21 6.17 -8.46
C ALA A 99 4.41 6.37 -9.40
N PRO A 100 5.19 5.32 -9.68
CA PRO A 100 6.39 5.43 -10.51
C PRO A 100 6.02 5.74 -11.97
N ARG A 101 6.88 6.51 -12.64
CA ARG A 101 6.81 6.74 -14.07
C ARG A 101 7.27 5.50 -14.84
N ARG A 102 6.85 5.37 -16.10
CA ARG A 102 7.29 4.26 -16.95
C ARG A 102 8.81 4.12 -17.08
N SER A 103 9.53 5.25 -17.13
CA SER A 103 11.00 5.26 -17.15
C SER A 103 11.60 4.69 -15.87
N GLU A 104 11.00 4.98 -14.71
CA GLU A 104 11.44 4.47 -13.41
C GLU A 104 11.14 2.97 -13.28
N ILE A 105 9.99 2.52 -13.80
CA ILE A 105 9.67 1.09 -13.92
C ILE A 105 10.67 0.39 -14.83
N ALA A 106 11.04 0.99 -15.97
CA ALA A 106 12.04 0.38 -16.85
C ALA A 106 13.40 0.19 -16.16
N VAL A 107 13.87 1.19 -15.40
CA VAL A 107 15.10 1.09 -14.60
C VAL A 107 14.97 0.03 -13.51
N PHE A 108 13.82 -0.05 -12.86
CA PHE A 108 13.56 -1.06 -11.85
C PHE A 108 13.55 -2.48 -12.41
N LEU A 109 12.89 -2.70 -13.56
CA LEU A 109 12.90 -3.97 -14.27
C LEU A 109 14.31 -4.37 -14.71
N ASP A 110 15.09 -3.42 -15.24
CA ASP A 110 16.48 -3.65 -15.64
C ASP A 110 17.32 -4.16 -14.46
N ARG A 111 17.19 -3.50 -13.31
CA ARG A 111 17.88 -3.91 -12.08
C ARG A 111 17.52 -5.33 -11.63
N ILE A 112 16.24 -5.73 -11.75
CA ILE A 112 15.81 -7.08 -11.38
C ILE A 112 16.25 -8.10 -12.41
N MET A 113 16.06 -7.80 -13.70
CA MET A 113 16.33 -8.72 -14.81
C MET A 113 17.82 -8.90 -15.08
N SER A 114 18.67 -7.93 -14.73
CA SER A 114 20.15 -8.07 -14.81
C SER A 114 20.69 -9.21 -13.94
N GLY A 115 19.98 -9.59 -12.88
CA GLY A 115 20.31 -10.77 -12.07
C GLY A 115 19.84 -12.11 -12.65
N TRP A 116 19.19 -12.12 -13.81
CA TRP A 116 18.75 -13.36 -14.45
C TRP A 116 19.86 -14.01 -15.24
N LYS A 117 19.90 -15.37 -15.25
CA LYS A 117 20.93 -16.12 -16.00
C LYS A 117 20.86 -15.87 -17.52
N VAL A 118 19.65 -15.61 -18.03
CA VAL A 118 19.39 -15.33 -19.44
C VAL A 118 18.59 -14.04 -19.50
N ALA A 119 19.08 -13.07 -20.25
CA ALA A 119 18.36 -11.82 -20.48
C ALA A 119 17.20 -12.05 -21.46
N PRO A 120 16.03 -11.42 -21.26
CA PRO A 120 14.94 -11.48 -22.23
C PRO A 120 15.31 -10.73 -23.52
N ALA A 121 14.82 -11.22 -24.66
CA ALA A 121 14.99 -10.56 -25.96
C ALA A 121 14.21 -9.23 -26.03
N LEU A 122 13.09 -9.14 -25.34
CA LEU A 122 12.28 -7.92 -25.25
C LEU A 122 12.96 -6.90 -24.32
N SER A 123 13.19 -5.68 -24.80
CA SER A 123 13.81 -4.63 -23.98
C SER A 123 12.91 -4.24 -22.80
N VAL A 124 13.54 -3.88 -21.68
CA VAL A 124 12.83 -3.47 -20.44
C VAL A 124 11.90 -2.28 -20.67
N SER A 125 12.25 -1.36 -21.57
CA SER A 125 11.38 -0.22 -21.94
C SER A 125 10.09 -0.67 -22.62
N LYS A 126 10.16 -1.69 -23.50
CA LYS A 126 8.98 -2.28 -24.13
C LYS A 126 8.12 -3.04 -23.11
N ILE A 127 8.76 -3.74 -22.17
CA ILE A 127 8.06 -4.42 -21.07
C ILE A 127 7.33 -3.40 -20.22
N ALA A 128 7.99 -2.33 -19.76
CA ALA A 128 7.39 -1.25 -18.99
C ALA A 128 6.22 -0.59 -19.72
N THR A 129 6.33 -0.43 -21.04
CA THR A 129 5.22 0.11 -21.86
C THR A 129 4.02 -0.83 -21.89
N LYS A 130 4.25 -2.13 -22.01
CA LYS A 130 3.17 -3.14 -22.01
C LYS A 130 2.51 -3.32 -20.65
N LEU A 131 3.26 -3.15 -19.55
CA LEU A 131 2.71 -3.17 -18.20
C LEU A 131 1.81 -1.95 -17.91
N GLY A 132 2.08 -0.81 -18.55
CA GLY A 132 1.29 0.41 -18.37
C GLY A 132 1.60 1.16 -17.08
N HIS A 133 0.56 1.59 -16.36
CA HIS A 133 0.67 2.23 -15.07
C HIS A 133 0.67 1.16 -13.97
N VAL A 134 1.83 0.90 -13.38
CA VAL A 134 2.02 -0.13 -12.36
C VAL A 134 2.84 0.42 -11.21
N SER A 135 2.63 -0.10 -10.01
CA SER A 135 3.48 0.10 -8.85
C SER A 135 4.77 -0.73 -8.94
N TYR A 136 5.76 -0.40 -8.10
CA TYR A 136 6.97 -1.23 -7.98
C TYR A 136 6.66 -2.64 -7.48
N ALA A 137 5.65 -2.80 -6.61
CA ALA A 137 5.22 -4.10 -6.12
C ALA A 137 4.65 -4.96 -7.25
N GLU A 138 3.76 -4.42 -8.06
CA GLU A 138 3.19 -5.11 -9.22
C GLU A 138 4.26 -5.47 -10.26
N ALA A 139 5.22 -4.56 -10.52
CA ALA A 139 6.33 -4.84 -11.42
C ALA A 139 7.24 -5.96 -10.87
N LEU A 140 7.45 -6.02 -9.55
CA LEU A 140 8.17 -7.11 -8.89
C LEU A 140 7.43 -8.43 -9.00
N ASP A 141 6.13 -8.44 -8.71
CA ASP A 141 5.27 -9.63 -8.81
C ASP A 141 5.26 -10.17 -10.23
N PHE A 142 5.19 -9.29 -11.24
CA PHE A 142 5.31 -9.67 -12.63
C PHE A 142 6.63 -10.42 -12.89
N CYS A 143 7.76 -9.85 -12.46
CA CYS A 143 9.09 -10.48 -12.63
C CYS A 143 9.17 -11.83 -11.92
N GLN A 144 8.62 -11.92 -10.70
CA GLN A 144 8.58 -13.18 -9.93
C GLN A 144 7.72 -14.24 -10.63
N ASN A 145 6.60 -13.85 -11.23
CA ASN A 145 5.74 -14.77 -11.97
C ASN A 145 6.43 -15.29 -13.22
N VAL A 146 7.16 -14.45 -13.97
CA VAL A 146 7.98 -14.91 -15.10
C VAL A 146 9.01 -15.95 -14.64
N ARG A 147 9.71 -15.67 -13.53
CA ARG A 147 10.70 -16.61 -12.96
C ARG A 147 10.05 -17.89 -12.47
N ARG A 148 8.90 -17.81 -11.82
CA ARG A 148 8.17 -18.98 -11.36
C ARG A 148 7.77 -19.90 -12.51
N ARG A 149 7.31 -19.35 -13.64
CA ARG A 149 6.99 -20.13 -14.85
C ARG A 149 8.20 -20.86 -15.40
N GLN A 150 9.36 -20.20 -15.46
CA GLN A 150 10.60 -20.85 -15.90
C GLN A 150 10.97 -22.04 -15.00
N ILE A 151 10.89 -21.85 -13.67
CA ILE A 151 11.25 -22.91 -12.72
C ILE A 151 10.27 -24.08 -12.82
N LEU A 152 8.97 -23.81 -12.87
CA LEU A 152 7.93 -24.83 -12.97
C LEU A 152 7.94 -25.55 -14.33
N GLY A 153 8.43 -24.90 -15.39
CA GLY A 153 8.60 -25.48 -16.71
C GLY A 153 9.83 -26.38 -16.84
N LEU A 154 10.54 -26.67 -15.73
CA LEU A 154 11.70 -27.60 -15.66
C LEU A 154 12.75 -27.41 -16.77
N GLY A 155 12.91 -26.16 -17.23
CA GLY A 155 13.86 -25.79 -18.27
C GLY A 155 13.32 -25.87 -19.71
N GLU A 156 12.09 -26.35 -19.90
CA GLU A 156 11.43 -26.39 -21.23
C GLU A 156 10.88 -25.02 -21.64
N VAL A 157 10.60 -24.14 -20.66
CA VAL A 157 10.06 -22.81 -20.91
C VAL A 157 11.19 -21.77 -20.93
N SER A 158 11.44 -21.17 -22.09
CA SER A 158 12.42 -20.08 -22.22
C SER A 158 11.96 -18.81 -21.48
N VAL A 159 12.90 -17.90 -21.17
CA VAL A 159 12.60 -16.59 -20.56
C VAL A 159 11.57 -15.83 -21.40
N ASP A 160 11.76 -15.82 -22.72
CA ASP A 160 10.91 -15.08 -23.65
C ASP A 160 9.48 -15.67 -23.75
N ALA A 161 9.37 -17.00 -23.72
CA ALA A 161 8.07 -17.67 -23.68
C ALA A 161 7.33 -17.36 -22.37
N ALA A 162 8.01 -17.47 -21.21
CA ALA A 162 7.44 -17.14 -19.91
C ALA A 162 7.03 -15.67 -19.84
N LEU A 163 7.85 -14.76 -20.36
CA LEU A 163 7.58 -13.32 -20.41
C LEU A 163 6.34 -13.02 -21.26
N THR A 164 6.25 -13.61 -22.44
CA THR A 164 5.10 -13.42 -23.36
C THR A 164 3.81 -13.89 -22.71
N MET A 165 3.83 -15.09 -22.14
CA MET A 165 2.64 -15.63 -21.43
C MET A 165 2.20 -14.74 -20.27
N GLU A 166 3.16 -14.20 -19.50
CA GLU A 166 2.81 -13.35 -18.36
C GLU A 166 2.30 -11.97 -18.80
N LEU A 167 2.86 -11.40 -19.88
CA LEU A 167 2.35 -10.16 -20.48
C LEU A 167 0.91 -10.33 -21.01
N ASP A 168 0.61 -11.45 -21.66
CA ASP A 168 -0.72 -11.74 -22.16
C ASP A 168 -1.74 -11.85 -21.01
N LEU A 169 -1.37 -12.50 -19.93
CA LEU A 169 -2.21 -12.58 -18.73
C LEU A 169 -2.38 -11.22 -18.07
N TRP A 170 -1.30 -10.43 -18.01
CA TRP A 170 -1.33 -9.09 -17.45
C TRP A 170 -2.31 -8.19 -18.20
N THR A 171 -2.23 -8.15 -19.52
CA THR A 171 -3.12 -7.37 -20.36
C THR A 171 -4.59 -7.75 -20.14
N LYS A 172 -4.89 -9.04 -19.96
CA LYS A 172 -6.26 -9.52 -19.69
C LYS A 172 -6.77 -9.11 -18.29
N ARG A 173 -5.90 -8.92 -17.31
CA ARG A 173 -6.27 -8.48 -15.96
C ARG A 173 -6.56 -6.97 -15.89
N VAL A 174 -5.73 -6.18 -16.56
CA VAL A 174 -5.78 -4.70 -16.47
C VAL A 174 -6.92 -4.12 -17.35
N THR A 175 -7.27 -4.76 -18.46
CA THR A 175 -8.31 -4.27 -19.39
C THR A 175 -9.71 -4.09 -18.74
N PRO A 176 -10.21 -4.95 -17.83
CA PRO A 176 -11.52 -4.74 -17.19
C PRO A 176 -11.58 -3.55 -16.25
N GLU A 177 -10.49 -3.23 -15.56
CA GLU A 177 -10.44 -2.12 -14.58
C GLU A 177 -10.40 -0.75 -15.27
N ILE A 178 -9.68 -0.63 -16.39
CA ILE A 178 -9.60 0.63 -17.15
C ILE A 178 -10.96 0.97 -17.78
N LEU A 179 -11.71 -0.01 -18.29
CA LEU A 179 -13.05 0.21 -18.86
C LEU A 179 -14.08 0.67 -17.83
N ASN A 180 -13.90 0.35 -16.54
CA ASN A 180 -14.76 0.83 -15.47
C ASN A 180 -14.34 2.22 -14.92
N ALA A 181 -13.08 2.59 -15.04
CA ALA A 181 -12.57 3.89 -14.59
C ALA A 181 -12.87 5.03 -15.58
N GLU A 182 -13.10 4.73 -16.86
CA GLU A 182 -13.40 5.71 -17.90
C GLU A 182 -14.91 5.99 -18.09
N ARG A 183 -15.80 5.42 -17.30
CA ARG A 183 -17.22 5.84 -17.32
C ARG A 183 -17.34 7.18 -16.61
N PRO A 184 -17.54 8.30 -17.33
CA PRO A 184 -17.82 9.57 -16.68
C PRO A 184 -19.12 9.40 -15.89
N ASN A 185 -19.09 9.89 -14.67
CA ASN A 185 -20.22 9.99 -13.74
C ASN A 185 -21.37 10.70 -14.48
N GLN A 186 -22.30 9.95 -15.09
CA GLN A 186 -23.53 10.52 -15.65
C GLN A 186 -24.35 11.00 -14.47
N ALA A 187 -24.39 12.31 -14.32
CA ALA A 187 -25.30 12.98 -13.40
C ALA A 187 -26.72 12.46 -13.60
N PRO A 188 -27.48 12.23 -12.54
CA PRO A 188 -28.89 11.84 -12.67
C PRO A 188 -29.67 12.94 -13.40
N PRO A 189 -30.63 12.57 -14.25
CA PRO A 189 -31.45 13.56 -14.96
C PRO A 189 -32.22 14.41 -13.95
N THR A 190 -32.13 15.71 -14.11
CA THR A 190 -32.94 16.71 -13.40
C THR A 190 -34.42 16.42 -13.67
N PRO A 191 -35.29 16.37 -12.64
CA PRO A 191 -36.72 16.26 -12.86
C PRO A 191 -37.24 17.55 -13.49
N ASP A 192 -37.90 17.38 -14.62
CA ASP A 192 -38.63 18.46 -15.33
C ASP A 192 -39.60 19.17 -14.39
N ALA A 193 -39.42 20.48 -14.31
CA ALA A 193 -40.43 21.38 -13.74
C ALA A 193 -41.48 21.63 -14.80
N THR A 194 -42.63 20.96 -14.70
CA THR A 194 -43.86 21.36 -15.39
C THR A 194 -45.07 21.08 -14.51
N SER A 195 -45.78 22.20 -14.28
CA SER A 195 -47.15 22.41 -13.80
C SER A 195 -47.37 22.46 -12.32
#